data_61adfcdebcd13dcb390be0a6f97e1fca
#
_entry.id   61adfcdebcd13dcb390be0a6f97e1fca
#
_cell.length_a   1.000
_cell.length_b   1.000
_cell.length_c   1.000
_cell.angle_alpha   90.00
_cell.angle_beta   90.00
_cell.angle_gamma   90.00
#
_symmetry.space_group_name_H-M   'P 1'
#
loop_
_entity.id
_entity.type
_entity.pdbx_description
1 polymer ?
#
loop_
_entity_poly.entity_id
_entity_poly.type
_entity_poly.pdbx_seq_one_letter_code
_entity_poly.pdbx_strand_id
1 'polypeptide(L)'
;MNELTLRKRTVNKCVANFVSYSCYLSHVEPIKVEEALQDESWVEAMHDELLQFQRNDVWTLVPSLEGEHIIDTKWIFHNKTDEEGNVICNKARVVAQGYSQMEGVDYDETFTPVARMESIRIFLALAAI
;
A
#
# COMPACT_ATOMS: atom_id res chain seq x y z
N MET A 1 7.82 -3.53 -22.85
CA MET A 1 6.41 -3.98 -22.67
C MET A 1 5.76 -3.02 -21.69
N ASN A 2 4.76 -2.24 -22.13
CA ASN A 2 4.35 -1.00 -21.50
C ASN A 2 3.68 -1.15 -20.13
N GLU A 3 4.09 -0.33 -19.15
CA GLU A 3 3.46 -0.16 -17.83
C GLU A 3 1.92 -0.05 -17.87
N LEU A 4 1.38 0.54 -18.93
CA LEU A 4 -0.06 0.63 -19.20
C LEU A 4 -0.76 -0.73 -19.33
N THR A 5 -0.07 -1.76 -19.81
CA THR A 5 -0.64 -3.10 -19.98
C THR A 5 -0.70 -3.86 -18.65
N LEU A 6 0.28 -3.63 -17.76
CA LEU A 6 0.29 -4.20 -16.42
C LEU A 6 -0.77 -3.57 -15.52
N ARG A 7 -0.97 -2.24 -15.57
CA ARG A 7 -2.05 -1.56 -14.85
C ARG A 7 -3.44 -2.03 -15.30
N LYS A 8 -3.66 -2.20 -16.60
CA LYS A 8 -4.92 -2.73 -17.13
C LYS A 8 -5.19 -4.17 -16.68
N ARG A 9 -4.17 -5.02 -16.57
CA ARG A 9 -4.34 -6.40 -16.08
C ARG A 9 -4.71 -6.46 -14.60
N THR A 10 -4.14 -5.59 -13.77
CA THR A 10 -4.44 -5.55 -12.33
C THR A 10 -5.86 -5.03 -12.08
N VAL A 11 -6.28 -3.99 -12.80
CA VAL A 11 -7.66 -3.47 -12.72
C VAL A 11 -8.66 -4.51 -13.22
N ASN A 12 -8.36 -5.21 -14.32
CA ASN A 12 -9.23 -6.26 -14.85
C ASN A 12 -9.33 -7.47 -13.91
N LYS A 13 -8.29 -7.78 -13.12
CA LYS A 13 -8.35 -8.88 -12.15
C LYS A 13 -9.29 -8.52 -10.98
N CYS A 14 -9.21 -7.31 -10.43
CA CYS A 14 -10.18 -6.86 -9.41
C CYS A 14 -11.61 -6.82 -9.96
N VAL A 15 -11.81 -6.35 -11.19
CA VAL A 15 -13.15 -6.26 -11.81
C VAL A 15 -13.66 -7.64 -12.24
N ALA A 16 -12.80 -8.52 -12.75
CA ALA A 16 -13.20 -9.88 -13.13
C ALA A 16 -13.54 -10.76 -11.91
N ASN A 17 -12.87 -10.56 -10.78
CA ASN A 17 -13.19 -11.23 -9.53
C ASN A 17 -14.48 -10.70 -8.89
N PHE A 18 -14.88 -9.46 -9.16
CA PHE A 18 -16.08 -8.85 -8.59
C PHE A 18 -17.36 -9.69 -8.82
N VAL A 19 -17.51 -10.27 -9.99
CA VAL A 19 -18.70 -11.08 -10.31
C VAL A 19 -18.66 -12.47 -9.67
N SER A 20 -17.46 -13.02 -9.41
CA SER A 20 -17.27 -14.38 -8.90
C SER A 20 -17.08 -14.49 -7.39
N TYR A 21 -16.62 -13.40 -6.72
CA TYR A 21 -16.19 -13.39 -5.33
C TYR A 21 -16.84 -12.31 -4.47
N SER A 22 -17.93 -11.69 -4.91
CA SER A 22 -18.63 -10.67 -4.12
C SER A 22 -19.14 -11.15 -2.75
N CYS A 23 -19.22 -12.47 -2.54
CA CYS A 23 -19.55 -13.07 -1.25
C CYS A 23 -18.35 -13.23 -0.29
N TYR A 24 -17.13 -12.92 -0.73
CA TYR A 24 -15.90 -13.07 0.06
C TYR A 24 -15.22 -11.73 0.35
N LEU A 25 -15.85 -10.58 0.08
CA LEU A 25 -15.28 -9.28 0.40
C LEU A 25 -15.62 -8.91 1.84
N SER A 26 -14.60 -8.57 2.61
CA SER A 26 -14.80 -8.07 3.97
C SER A 26 -15.18 -6.60 3.95
N HIS A 27 -16.26 -6.24 4.66
CA HIS A 27 -16.68 -4.85 4.84
C HIS A 27 -15.93 -4.16 5.99
N VAL A 28 -15.25 -4.92 6.84
CA VAL A 28 -14.51 -4.40 7.98
C VAL A 28 -13.03 -4.32 7.66
N GLU A 29 -12.44 -3.13 7.81
CA GLU A 29 -10.99 -2.94 7.69
C GLU A 29 -10.30 -3.35 8.98
N PRO A 30 -9.41 -4.36 8.97
CA PRO A 30 -8.67 -4.75 10.16
C PRO A 30 -7.62 -3.69 10.53
N ILE A 31 -7.42 -3.52 11.83
CA ILE A 31 -6.39 -2.60 12.34
C ILE A 31 -5.06 -3.33 12.52
N LYS A 32 -5.13 -4.63 12.79
CA LYS A 32 -3.97 -5.49 13.07
C LYS A 32 -3.89 -6.66 12.11
N VAL A 33 -2.68 -7.17 11.94
CA VAL A 33 -2.40 -8.34 11.10
C VAL A 33 -3.14 -9.58 11.63
N GLU A 34 -3.21 -9.74 12.95
CA GLU A 34 -3.88 -10.87 13.59
C GLU A 34 -5.38 -10.93 13.25
N GLU A 35 -6.01 -9.77 13.10
CA GLU A 35 -7.41 -9.65 12.68
C GLU A 35 -7.56 -9.99 11.19
N ALA A 36 -6.65 -9.48 10.35
CA ALA A 36 -6.64 -9.75 8.92
C ALA A 36 -6.44 -11.24 8.61
N LEU A 37 -5.62 -11.94 9.39
CA LEU A 37 -5.36 -13.37 9.20
C LEU A 37 -6.57 -14.26 9.53
N GLN A 38 -7.59 -13.73 10.18
CA GLN A 38 -8.84 -14.47 10.46
C GLN A 38 -9.86 -14.38 9.33
N ASP A 39 -9.62 -13.53 8.34
CA ASP A 39 -10.51 -13.29 7.22
C ASP A 39 -9.80 -13.61 5.90
N GLU A 40 -10.33 -14.59 5.18
CA GLU A 40 -9.75 -15.12 3.94
C GLU A 40 -9.58 -14.05 2.86
N SER A 41 -10.49 -13.08 2.79
CA SER A 41 -10.43 -11.97 1.82
C SER A 41 -9.23 -11.04 2.07
N TRP A 42 -8.88 -10.82 3.33
CA TRP A 42 -7.69 -10.06 3.68
C TRP A 42 -6.41 -10.86 3.51
N VAL A 43 -6.42 -12.16 3.79
CA VAL A 43 -5.29 -13.07 3.51
C VAL A 43 -4.98 -13.07 2.01
N GLU A 44 -6.00 -13.14 1.16
CA GLU A 44 -5.82 -13.06 -0.30
C GLU A 44 -5.23 -11.71 -0.72
N ALA A 45 -5.74 -10.61 -0.18
CA ALA A 45 -5.22 -9.26 -0.46
C ALA A 45 -3.75 -9.09 -0.02
N MET A 46 -3.37 -9.64 1.13
CA MET A 46 -1.97 -9.65 1.61
C MET A 46 -1.08 -10.49 0.70
N HIS A 47 -1.54 -11.67 0.30
CA HIS A 47 -0.80 -12.53 -0.61
C HIS A 47 -0.59 -11.89 -1.98
N ASP A 48 -1.61 -11.22 -2.53
CA ASP A 48 -1.50 -10.49 -3.79
C ASP A 48 -0.47 -9.36 -3.73
N GLU A 49 -0.36 -8.63 -2.61
CA GLU A 49 0.66 -7.60 -2.40
C GLU A 49 2.07 -8.19 -2.40
N LEU A 50 2.30 -9.28 -1.66
CA LEU A 50 3.60 -9.97 -1.62
C LEU A 50 3.99 -10.54 -2.99
N LEU A 51 3.04 -11.09 -3.73
CA LEU A 51 3.28 -11.55 -5.10
C LEU A 51 3.65 -10.39 -6.04
N GLN A 52 3.11 -9.19 -5.81
CA GLN A 52 3.48 -8.00 -6.60
C GLN A 52 4.93 -7.59 -6.35
N PHE A 53 5.39 -7.62 -5.10
CA PHE A 53 6.79 -7.36 -4.78
C PHE A 53 7.73 -8.37 -5.45
N GLN A 54 7.38 -9.65 -5.42
CA GLN A 54 8.14 -10.69 -6.07
C GLN A 54 8.19 -10.51 -7.60
N ARG A 55 7.05 -10.18 -8.23
CA ARG A 55 6.97 -9.97 -9.69
C ARG A 55 7.71 -8.73 -10.18
N ASN A 56 7.78 -7.70 -9.34
CA ASN A 56 8.43 -6.44 -9.66
C ASN A 56 9.88 -6.38 -9.18
N ASP A 57 10.37 -7.47 -8.59
CA ASP A 57 11.74 -7.58 -8.06
C ASP A 57 12.10 -6.44 -7.08
N VAL A 58 11.13 -6.07 -6.23
CA VAL A 58 11.24 -4.91 -5.32
C VAL A 58 12.18 -5.21 -4.16
N TRP A 59 12.22 -6.46 -3.70
CA TRP A 59 13.05 -6.90 -2.58
C TRP A 59 13.48 -8.36 -2.70
N THR A 60 14.51 -8.72 -1.96
CA THR A 60 14.93 -10.10 -1.73
C THR A 60 14.97 -10.38 -0.24
N LEU A 61 14.52 -11.56 0.17
CA LEU A 61 14.63 -11.98 1.57
C LEU A 61 16.09 -12.31 1.88
N VAL A 62 16.61 -11.67 2.91
CA VAL A 62 17.97 -11.91 3.43
C VAL A 62 17.89 -12.34 4.89
N PRO A 63 18.86 -13.12 5.40
CA PRO A 63 18.95 -13.41 6.81
C PRO A 63 19.10 -12.13 7.64
N SER A 64 18.46 -12.09 8.81
CA SER A 64 18.63 -10.96 9.73
C SER A 64 20.09 -10.86 10.16
N LEU A 65 20.66 -9.68 10.04
CA LEU A 65 22.02 -9.36 10.49
C LEU A 65 21.97 -8.92 11.96
N GLU A 66 22.81 -9.53 12.78
CA GLU A 66 22.92 -9.13 14.18
C GLU A 66 23.61 -7.77 14.29
N GLY A 67 22.97 -6.85 15.02
CA GLY A 67 23.54 -5.51 15.30
C GLY A 67 23.16 -4.43 14.29
N GLU A 68 22.47 -4.77 13.20
CA GLU A 68 21.99 -3.79 12.23
C GLU A 68 20.63 -3.21 12.62
N HIS A 69 20.44 -1.94 12.28
CA HIS A 69 19.18 -1.25 12.49
C HIS A 69 18.17 -1.67 11.41
N ILE A 70 17.20 -2.50 11.79
CA ILE A 70 16.16 -2.99 10.87
C ILE A 70 15.00 -1.99 10.87
N ILE A 71 14.60 -1.55 9.66
CA ILE A 71 13.43 -0.70 9.47
C ILE A 71 12.18 -1.56 9.56
N ASP A 72 11.30 -1.22 10.49
CA ASP A 72 10.03 -1.92 10.67
C ASP A 72 9.09 -1.70 9.48
N THR A 73 8.24 -2.68 9.26
CA THR A 73 7.16 -2.59 8.27
C THR A 73 5.80 -2.62 8.94
N LYS A 74 4.83 -1.98 8.30
CA LYS A 74 3.44 -1.96 8.75
C LYS A 74 2.51 -2.35 7.61
N TRP A 75 1.54 -3.20 7.89
CA TRP A 75 0.42 -3.45 6.99
C TRP A 75 -0.63 -2.35 7.11
N ILE A 76 -1.14 -1.93 5.96
CA ILE A 76 -2.27 -1.00 5.84
C ILE A 76 -3.35 -1.72 5.04
N PHE A 77 -4.54 -1.78 5.60
CA PHE A 77 -5.72 -2.40 5.01
C PHE A 77 -6.70 -1.31 4.61
N HIS A 78 -7.24 -1.41 3.42
CA HIS A 78 -8.19 -0.42 2.91
C HIS A 78 -9.19 -1.05 1.96
N ASN A 79 -10.46 -0.73 2.15
CA ASN A 79 -11.54 -1.12 1.26
C ASN A 79 -11.69 -0.11 0.12
N LYS A 80 -11.70 -0.61 -1.11
CA LYS A 80 -12.13 0.20 -2.24
C LYS A 80 -13.64 0.06 -2.39
N THR A 81 -14.32 1.20 -2.48
CA THR A 81 -15.76 1.28 -2.67
C THR A 81 -16.10 1.82 -4.06
N ASP A 82 -17.28 1.48 -4.56
CA ASP A 82 -17.91 2.11 -5.71
C ASP A 82 -18.56 3.46 -5.32
N GLU A 83 -19.24 4.09 -6.28
CA GLU A 83 -19.94 5.36 -6.06
C GLU A 83 -21.15 5.21 -5.13
N GLU A 84 -21.70 4.01 -5.03
CA GLU A 84 -22.80 3.64 -4.15
C GLU A 84 -22.35 3.27 -2.73
N GLY A 85 -21.04 3.16 -2.48
CA GLY A 85 -20.45 2.82 -1.19
C GLY A 85 -20.31 1.33 -0.92
N ASN A 86 -20.54 0.46 -1.91
CA ASN A 86 -20.32 -0.97 -1.76
C ASN A 86 -18.83 -1.30 -1.89
N VAL A 87 -18.32 -2.22 -1.08
CA VAL A 87 -16.95 -2.69 -1.17
C VAL A 87 -16.76 -3.52 -2.43
N ILE A 88 -15.86 -3.08 -3.30
CA ILE A 88 -15.51 -3.77 -4.56
C ILE A 88 -14.17 -4.50 -4.51
N CYS A 89 -13.32 -4.17 -3.55
CA CYS A 89 -12.02 -4.81 -3.41
C CYS A 89 -11.41 -4.53 -2.03
N ASN A 90 -10.91 -5.56 -1.37
CA ASN A 90 -10.04 -5.43 -0.20
C ASN A 90 -8.60 -5.21 -0.69
N LYS A 91 -7.90 -4.24 -0.15
CA LYS A 91 -6.53 -3.91 -0.52
C LYS A 91 -5.63 -3.86 0.70
N ALA A 92 -4.61 -4.71 0.71
CA ALA A 92 -3.53 -4.68 1.68
C ALA A 92 -2.29 -4.02 1.06
N ARG A 93 -1.51 -3.32 1.87
CA ARG A 93 -0.20 -2.74 1.50
C ARG A 93 0.80 -2.92 2.61
N VAL A 94 2.03 -3.26 2.26
CA VAL A 94 3.17 -3.21 3.17
C VAL A 94 3.87 -1.86 3.01
N VAL A 95 4.06 -1.17 4.12
CA VAL A 95 4.72 0.15 4.14
C VAL A 95 5.89 0.08 5.11
N ALA A 96 7.08 0.48 4.64
CA ALA A 96 8.24 0.67 5.51
C ALA A 96 8.04 1.91 6.39
N GLN A 97 8.45 1.83 7.65
CA GLN A 97 8.38 2.93 8.61
C GLN A 97 9.56 3.89 8.39
N GLY A 98 9.46 4.72 7.35
CA GLY A 98 10.54 5.57 6.87
C GLY A 98 11.08 6.59 7.89
N TYR A 99 10.35 6.89 8.97
CA TYR A 99 10.83 7.77 10.03
C TYR A 99 11.97 7.18 10.87
N SER A 100 12.19 5.88 10.77
CA SER A 100 13.33 5.20 11.42
C SER A 100 14.55 5.07 10.53
N GLN A 101 14.49 5.53 9.29
CA GLN A 101 15.63 5.52 8.36
C GLN A 101 16.70 6.51 8.79
N MET A 102 17.97 6.12 8.62
CA MET A 102 19.14 6.93 8.92
C MET A 102 19.81 7.44 7.65
N GLU A 103 20.08 8.75 7.61
CA GLU A 103 20.82 9.38 6.52
C GLU A 103 22.26 8.85 6.45
N GLY A 104 22.73 8.57 5.26
CA GLY A 104 24.06 8.00 5.01
C GLY A 104 24.17 6.48 5.18
N VAL A 105 23.10 5.81 5.67
CA VAL A 105 23.02 4.34 5.80
C VAL A 105 21.89 3.79 4.95
N ASP A 106 20.67 4.29 5.13
CA ASP A 106 19.48 3.80 4.45
C ASP A 106 19.14 4.63 3.21
N TYR A 107 19.60 5.88 3.13
CA TYR A 107 19.47 6.75 1.98
C TYR A 107 20.59 7.79 1.94
N ASP A 108 21.02 8.19 0.75
CA ASP A 108 22.10 9.17 0.56
C ASP A 108 21.59 10.61 0.54
N GLU A 109 20.45 10.84 -0.15
CA GLU A 109 19.85 12.17 -0.29
C GLU A 109 18.33 12.11 -0.13
N THR A 110 17.77 13.08 0.60
CA THR A 110 16.33 13.34 0.59
C THR A 110 16.01 14.30 -0.52
N PHE A 111 15.24 13.86 -1.52
CA PHE A 111 14.62 14.75 -2.46
C PHE A 111 13.70 15.73 -1.71
N THR A 112 13.70 16.99 -2.16
CA THR A 112 12.97 18.11 -1.55
C THR A 112 11.62 17.69 -0.98
N PRO A 113 11.34 17.96 0.29
CA PRO A 113 10.05 17.62 0.89
C PRO A 113 8.93 18.26 0.07
N VAL A 114 7.97 17.43 -0.34
CA VAL A 114 6.78 17.91 -1.02
C VAL A 114 5.98 18.77 -0.04
N ALA A 115 5.81 20.06 -0.37
CA ALA A 115 5.01 20.95 0.44
C ALA A 115 3.58 20.41 0.55
N ARG A 116 3.03 20.38 1.77
CA ARG A 116 1.65 19.95 2.00
C ARG A 116 0.70 20.91 1.27
N MET A 117 -0.35 20.36 0.66
CA MET A 117 -1.35 21.16 -0.08
C MET A 117 -1.98 22.26 0.79
N GLU A 118 -2.15 22.00 2.07
CA GLU A 118 -2.64 22.99 3.04
C GLU A 118 -1.72 24.20 3.15
N SER A 119 -0.40 23.98 3.20
CA SER A 119 0.59 25.04 3.24
C SER A 119 0.57 25.88 1.96
N ILE A 120 0.45 25.23 0.80
CA ILE A 120 0.33 25.91 -0.50
C ILE A 120 -0.94 26.76 -0.55
N ARG A 121 -2.09 26.25 -0.09
CA ARG A 121 -3.36 26.97 -0.04
C ARG A 121 -3.30 28.20 0.87
N ILE A 122 -2.67 28.08 2.04
CA ILE A 122 -2.46 29.23 2.95
C ILE A 122 -1.59 30.28 2.29
N PHE A 123 -0.50 29.89 1.64
CA PHE A 123 0.37 30.80 0.92
C PHE A 123 -0.36 31.55 -0.20
N LEU A 124 -1.16 30.84 -1.00
CA LEU A 124 -1.95 31.45 -2.06
C LEU A 124 -3.03 32.39 -1.53
N ALA A 125 -3.67 32.05 -0.41
CA ALA A 125 -4.66 32.92 0.24
C ALA A 125 -4.02 34.21 0.76
N LEU A 126 -2.83 34.15 1.35
CA LEU A 126 -2.09 35.33 1.80
C LEU A 126 -1.59 36.21 0.64
N ALA A 127 -1.25 35.62 -0.49
CA ALA A 127 -0.81 36.36 -1.68
C ALA A 127 -1.96 37.03 -2.44
N ALA A 128 -3.21 36.68 -2.15
CA ALA A 128 -4.41 37.24 -2.79
C ALA A 128 -5.01 38.44 -2.05
N ILE A 129 -4.40 38.86 -0.94
CA ILE A 129 -4.75 40.05 -0.16
C ILE A 129 -3.92 41.24 -0.63
#